data_404196e333e04775884c6132a6b1e3e5
#
_entry.id   404196e333e04775884c6132a6b1e3e5
#
_cell.length_a   1.000
_cell.length_b   1.000
_cell.length_c   1.000
_cell.angle_alpha   90.00
_cell.angle_beta   90.00
_cell.angle_gamma   90.00
#
_symmetry.space_group_name_H-M   'P 1'
#
loop_
_entity.id
_entity.type
_entity.pdbx_description
1 polymer ?
#
loop_
_entity_poly.entity_id
_entity_poly.type
_entity_poly.pdbx_seq_one_letter_code
_entity_poly.pdbx_strand_id
1 'polypeptide(L)'
;MTTIQVRRGEIYYADLDPVVGSETGKTRPVLIIQNDVGNLYSPTTIITVITEYSEKKASYPICVAVGKDVGGLKEDSIVNLSQLRTIDKRSLIGPKLAELPDDLMGKVDMALKSSLALK
;
A
#
# COMPACT_ATOMS: atom_id res chain seq x y z
N MET A 1 -12.83 0.62 -22.94
CA MET A 1 -12.72 0.28 -21.52
C MET A 1 -11.74 1.22 -20.84
N THR A 2 -12.15 1.84 -19.75
CA THR A 2 -11.32 2.81 -19.07
C THR A 2 -10.33 2.09 -18.16
N THR A 3 -9.04 2.35 -18.34
CA THR A 3 -8.01 1.85 -17.45
C THR A 3 -7.91 2.79 -16.24
N ILE A 4 -7.90 2.22 -15.03
CA ILE A 4 -7.73 3.00 -13.83
C ILE A 4 -6.32 3.59 -13.83
N GLN A 5 -6.22 4.92 -13.69
CA GLN A 5 -4.95 5.61 -13.59
C GLN A 5 -4.56 5.70 -12.14
N VAL A 6 -3.55 4.95 -11.74
CA VAL A 6 -3.03 4.98 -10.39
C VAL A 6 -1.63 5.57 -10.39
N ARG A 7 -1.26 6.16 -9.24
CA ARG A 7 0.06 6.75 -9.03
C ARG A 7 0.68 6.23 -7.75
N ARG A 8 1.99 6.14 -7.74
CA ARG A 8 2.75 5.74 -6.56
C ARG A 8 2.44 6.70 -5.41
N GLY A 9 2.13 6.16 -4.24
CA GLY A 9 1.77 6.92 -3.05
C GLY A 9 0.27 7.05 -2.82
N GLU A 10 -0.54 6.70 -3.79
CA GLU A 10 -2.00 6.72 -3.63
C GLU A 10 -2.49 5.48 -2.89
N ILE A 11 -3.60 5.64 -2.18
CA ILE A 11 -4.22 4.58 -1.39
C ILE A 11 -5.62 4.31 -1.94
N TYR A 12 -5.91 3.02 -2.14
CA TYR A 12 -7.21 2.54 -2.62
C TYR A 12 -7.66 1.37 -1.76
N TYR A 13 -8.96 1.07 -1.75
CA TYR A 13 -9.42 -0.24 -1.34
C TYR A 13 -9.13 -1.25 -2.45
N ALA A 14 -8.79 -2.47 -2.06
CA ALA A 14 -8.58 -3.57 -3.01
C ALA A 14 -9.15 -4.86 -2.46
N ASP A 15 -9.67 -5.69 -3.36
CA ASP A 15 -10.06 -7.06 -3.03
C ASP A 15 -8.82 -7.94 -3.13
N LEU A 16 -8.39 -8.47 -2.00
CA LEU A 16 -7.17 -9.27 -1.89
C LEU A 16 -7.42 -10.77 -1.84
N ASP A 17 -8.68 -11.21 -1.82
CA ASP A 17 -9.00 -12.63 -1.87
C ASP A 17 -8.89 -13.16 -3.31
N PRO A 18 -8.55 -14.44 -3.49
CA PRO A 18 -8.19 -15.41 -2.47
C PRO A 18 -6.74 -15.28 -1.99
N VAL A 19 -6.49 -15.75 -0.77
CA VAL A 19 -5.15 -15.77 -0.17
C VAL A 19 -4.84 -17.14 0.40
N VAL A 20 -3.56 -17.35 0.75
CA VAL A 20 -3.09 -18.60 1.34
C VAL A 20 -2.46 -18.30 2.70
N GLY A 21 -2.87 -19.04 3.70
CA GLY A 21 -2.26 -19.01 5.04
C GLY A 21 -2.28 -17.64 5.68
N SER A 22 -1.10 -17.14 6.01
CA SER A 22 -0.91 -15.87 6.74
C SER A 22 -0.97 -14.62 5.88
N GLU A 23 -1.26 -14.75 4.58
CA GLU A 23 -1.44 -13.58 3.73
C GLU A 23 -2.66 -12.79 4.17
N THR A 24 -2.58 -11.45 4.07
CA THR A 24 -3.73 -10.60 4.37
C THR A 24 -4.71 -10.62 3.21
N GLY A 25 -5.93 -11.07 3.48
CA GLY A 25 -6.99 -11.16 2.48
C GLY A 25 -8.11 -10.14 2.70
N LYS A 26 -9.25 -10.40 2.06
CA LYS A 26 -10.46 -9.58 2.08
C LYS A 26 -10.26 -8.21 1.42
N THR A 27 -11.18 -7.30 1.64
CA THR A 27 -11.07 -5.92 1.15
C THR A 27 -10.29 -5.10 2.16
N ARG A 28 -9.19 -4.52 1.73
CA ARG A 28 -8.29 -3.74 2.58
C ARG A 28 -7.81 -2.49 1.86
N PRO A 29 -7.48 -1.42 2.60
CA PRO A 29 -6.75 -0.33 1.97
C PRO A 29 -5.34 -0.79 1.62
N VAL A 30 -4.88 -0.36 0.46
CA VAL A 30 -3.55 -0.70 -0.06
C VAL A 30 -2.86 0.55 -0.56
N LEU A 31 -1.54 0.59 -0.41
CA LEU A 31 -0.70 1.67 -0.92
C LEU A 31 -0.07 1.25 -2.24
N ILE A 32 -0.21 2.09 -3.26
CA ILE A 32 0.45 1.85 -4.56
C ILE A 32 1.93 2.16 -4.40
N ILE A 33 2.78 1.17 -4.64
CA ILE A 33 4.23 1.33 -4.52
C ILE A 33 4.98 1.14 -5.84
N GLN A 34 4.30 0.63 -6.88
CA GLN A 34 4.91 0.49 -8.19
C GLN A 34 5.28 1.87 -8.76
N ASN A 35 6.37 1.91 -9.53
CA ASN A 35 6.77 3.15 -10.21
C ASN A 35 5.70 3.60 -11.22
N ASP A 36 5.69 4.92 -11.50
CA ASP A 36 4.62 5.50 -12.31
C ASP A 36 4.71 5.16 -13.79
N VAL A 37 5.88 4.79 -14.30
CA VAL A 37 5.98 4.29 -15.66
C VAL A 37 5.24 2.96 -15.79
N GLY A 38 5.47 2.04 -14.86
CA GLY A 38 4.75 0.78 -14.79
C GLY A 38 3.25 1.01 -14.58
N ASN A 39 2.88 1.95 -13.70
CA ASN A 39 1.48 2.27 -13.45
C ASN A 39 0.76 2.79 -14.70
N LEU A 40 1.47 3.49 -15.57
CA LEU A 40 0.89 4.03 -16.79
C LEU A 40 0.63 2.94 -17.84
N TYR A 41 1.55 1.99 -17.98
CA TYR A 41 1.52 1.05 -19.11
C TYR A 41 1.08 -0.36 -18.74
N SER A 42 1.14 -0.76 -17.49
CA SER A 42 0.81 -2.13 -17.06
C SER A 42 -0.65 -2.26 -16.65
N PRO A 43 -1.30 -3.40 -16.94
CA PRO A 43 -2.61 -3.71 -16.37
C PRO A 43 -2.55 -4.08 -14.90
N THR A 44 -1.34 -4.29 -14.35
CA THR A 44 -1.12 -4.63 -12.95
C THR A 44 -0.38 -3.50 -12.23
N THR A 45 -0.46 -3.54 -10.91
CA THR A 45 0.34 -2.64 -10.08
C THR A 45 0.85 -3.40 -8.86
N ILE A 46 1.91 -2.89 -8.24
CA ILE A 46 2.45 -3.47 -7.01
C ILE A 46 1.97 -2.65 -5.84
N ILE A 47 1.40 -3.33 -4.85
CA ILE A 47 0.83 -2.69 -3.67
C ILE A 47 1.45 -3.27 -2.40
N THR A 48 1.27 -2.55 -1.31
CA THR A 48 1.49 -3.09 0.02
C THR A 48 0.23 -2.87 0.86
N VAL A 49 -0.01 -3.78 1.80
CA VAL A 49 -1.26 -3.78 2.57
C VAL A 49 -1.16 -2.79 3.72
N ILE A 50 -2.28 -2.10 3.97
CA ILE A 50 -2.43 -1.21 5.12
C ILE A 50 -3.36 -1.90 6.13
N THR A 51 -2.94 -1.93 7.40
CA THR A 51 -3.69 -2.56 8.48
C THR A 51 -3.91 -1.57 9.63
N GLU A 52 -4.69 -1.99 10.62
CA GLU A 52 -4.91 -1.18 11.81
C GLU A 52 -3.60 -0.93 12.55
N TYR A 53 -3.52 0.22 13.19
CA TYR A 53 -2.36 0.57 14.02
C TYR A 53 -2.20 -0.38 15.20
N SER A 54 -0.95 -0.76 15.47
CA SER A 54 -0.57 -1.38 16.74
C SER A 54 0.84 -0.90 17.10
N GLU A 55 1.09 -0.71 18.39
CA GLU A 55 2.40 -0.28 18.87
C GLU A 55 3.49 -1.28 18.49
N LYS A 56 3.17 -2.56 18.56
CA LYS A 56 4.09 -3.62 18.19
C LYS A 56 4.54 -3.51 16.74
N LYS A 57 3.57 -3.37 15.82
CA LYS A 57 3.87 -3.23 14.39
C LYS A 57 4.61 -1.93 14.09
N ALA A 58 4.25 -0.85 14.77
CA ALA A 58 4.91 0.44 14.57
C ALA A 58 6.40 0.40 14.92
N SER A 59 6.83 -0.56 15.72
CA SER A 59 8.24 -0.73 16.09
C SER A 59 9.07 -1.49 15.06
N TYR A 60 8.43 -2.13 14.09
CA TYR A 60 9.15 -2.94 13.09
C TYR A 60 9.73 -2.05 11.97
N PRO A 61 10.99 -2.29 11.56
CA PRO A 61 11.61 -1.52 10.46
C PRO A 61 10.88 -1.65 9.12
N ILE A 62 10.12 -2.72 8.94
CA ILE A 62 9.36 -2.99 7.72
C ILE A 62 7.97 -2.36 7.73
N CYS A 63 7.61 -1.66 8.80
CA CYS A 63 6.30 -1.03 8.95
C CYS A 63 6.45 0.48 9.10
N VAL A 64 5.46 1.20 8.58
CA VAL A 64 5.39 2.67 8.71
C VAL A 64 4.05 3.04 9.32
N ALA A 65 4.10 3.71 10.46
CA ALA A 65 2.89 4.22 11.11
C ALA A 65 2.41 5.47 10.39
N VAL A 66 1.11 5.55 10.12
CA VAL A 66 0.47 6.70 9.49
C VAL A 66 -0.67 7.13 10.39
N GLY A 67 -0.61 8.37 10.88
CA GLY A 67 -1.62 8.89 11.78
C GLY A 67 -2.94 9.17 11.06
N LYS A 68 -4.01 9.16 11.85
CA LYS A 68 -5.34 9.56 11.41
C LYS A 68 -5.27 10.93 10.74
N ASP A 69 -6.04 11.09 9.67
CA ASP A 69 -6.16 12.30 8.85
C ASP A 69 -4.93 12.66 8.02
N VAL A 70 -3.85 11.89 8.11
CA VAL A 70 -2.69 12.08 7.25
C VAL A 70 -3.04 11.59 5.84
N GLY A 71 -2.89 12.47 4.85
CA GLY A 71 -3.16 12.14 3.46
C GLY A 71 -4.62 11.85 3.14
N GLY A 72 -5.51 11.90 4.12
CA GLY A 72 -6.93 11.61 3.97
C GLY A 72 -7.39 10.30 4.62
N LEU A 73 -6.50 9.58 5.32
CA LEU A 73 -6.88 8.39 6.06
C LEU A 73 -7.77 8.74 7.26
N LYS A 74 -8.74 7.89 7.55
CA LYS A 74 -9.73 8.14 8.63
C LYS A 74 -9.32 7.53 9.96
N GLU A 75 -8.34 6.65 9.99
CA GLU A 75 -7.91 5.95 11.19
C GLU A 75 -6.40 5.82 11.22
N ASP A 76 -5.85 5.71 12.43
CA ASP A 76 -4.43 5.39 12.61
C ASP A 76 -4.14 4.03 11.97
N SER A 77 -3.10 3.96 11.17
CA SER A 77 -2.84 2.83 10.29
C SER A 77 -1.38 2.43 10.29
N ILE A 78 -1.12 1.21 9.83
CA ILE A 78 0.22 0.69 9.58
C ILE A 78 0.33 0.32 8.11
N VAL A 79 1.32 0.87 7.44
CA VAL A 79 1.71 0.40 6.10
C VAL A 79 2.73 -0.72 6.32
N ASN A 80 2.36 -1.92 5.93
CA ASN A 80 3.17 -3.12 6.18
C ASN A 80 3.93 -3.54 4.92
N LEU A 81 5.21 -3.18 4.85
CA LEU A 81 6.03 -3.42 3.67
C LEU A 81 6.53 -4.87 3.56
N SER A 82 6.04 -5.77 4.41
CA SER A 82 6.25 -7.21 4.25
C SER A 82 5.11 -7.90 3.49
N GLN A 83 3.97 -7.22 3.33
CA GLN A 83 2.80 -7.72 2.62
C GLN A 83 2.71 -7.10 1.22
N LEU A 84 3.76 -7.27 0.45
CA LEU A 84 3.85 -6.77 -0.93
C LEU A 84 3.13 -7.73 -1.86
N ARG A 85 2.43 -7.17 -2.85
CA ARG A 85 1.67 -8.00 -3.76
C ARG A 85 1.47 -7.29 -5.11
N THR A 86 1.58 -8.05 -6.19
CA THR A 86 1.17 -7.58 -7.51
C THR A 86 -0.28 -7.95 -7.72
N ILE A 87 -1.09 -6.97 -8.07
CA ILE A 87 -2.52 -7.19 -8.33
C ILE A 87 -2.91 -6.61 -9.68
N ASP A 88 -3.97 -7.17 -10.28
CA ASP A 88 -4.62 -6.57 -11.43
C ASP A 88 -5.31 -5.28 -10.96
N LYS A 89 -5.22 -4.22 -11.75
CA LYS A 89 -5.86 -2.94 -11.39
C LYS A 89 -7.37 -3.08 -11.19
N ARG A 90 -7.99 -4.10 -11.80
CA ARG A 90 -9.43 -4.37 -11.62
C ARG A 90 -9.77 -4.83 -10.19
N SER A 91 -8.77 -5.22 -9.40
CA SER A 91 -8.97 -5.53 -7.98
C SER A 91 -9.13 -4.29 -7.12
N LEU A 92 -8.80 -3.11 -7.65
CA LEU A 92 -9.01 -1.85 -6.94
C LEU A 92 -10.49 -1.47 -6.95
N ILE A 93 -10.99 -1.02 -5.81
CA ILE A 93 -12.41 -0.76 -5.59
C ILE A 93 -12.63 0.71 -5.26
N GLY A 94 -13.48 1.36 -6.05
CA GLY A 94 -13.88 2.73 -5.79
C GLY A 94 -12.81 3.77 -6.10
N PRO A 95 -13.02 5.02 -5.65
CA PRO A 95 -12.07 6.10 -5.90
C PRO A 95 -10.87 6.03 -4.97
N LYS A 96 -9.88 6.85 -5.28
CA LYS A 96 -8.72 7.05 -4.39
C LYS A 96 -9.20 7.48 -3.00
N LEU A 97 -8.70 6.81 -1.96
CA LEU A 97 -9.04 7.12 -0.57
C LEU A 97 -8.16 8.21 0.00
N ALA A 98 -6.89 8.19 -0.34
CA ALA A 98 -5.88 9.03 0.30
C ALA A 98 -4.63 9.06 -0.55
N GLU A 99 -3.69 9.91 -0.16
CA GLU A 99 -2.38 10.00 -0.80
C GLU A 99 -1.35 10.33 0.28
N LEU A 100 -0.30 9.52 0.38
CA LEU A 100 0.73 9.77 1.39
C LEU A 100 1.63 10.93 0.97
N PRO A 101 1.94 11.84 1.89
CA PRO A 101 2.88 12.91 1.61
C PRO A 101 4.31 12.39 1.44
N ASP A 102 5.15 13.19 0.80
CA ASP A 102 6.50 12.79 0.39
C ASP A 102 7.37 12.35 1.57
N ASP A 103 7.24 12.98 2.74
CA ASP A 103 8.01 12.60 3.91
C ASP A 103 7.68 11.18 4.38
N LEU A 104 6.40 10.79 4.32
CA LEU A 104 6.00 9.43 4.64
C LEU A 104 6.40 8.46 3.54
N MET A 105 6.33 8.85 2.28
CA MET A 105 6.83 8.01 1.19
C MET A 105 8.33 7.75 1.32
N GLY A 106 9.10 8.70 1.83
CA GLY A 106 10.50 8.48 2.16
C GLY A 106 10.68 7.39 3.21
N LYS A 107 9.83 7.36 4.24
CA LYS A 107 9.83 6.28 5.24
C LYS A 107 9.42 4.95 4.63
N VAL A 108 8.46 4.94 3.72
CA VAL A 108 8.05 3.75 2.98
C VAL A 108 9.23 3.21 2.19
N ASP A 109 9.99 4.06 1.50
CA ASP A 109 11.16 3.63 0.74
C ASP A 109 12.21 2.97 1.62
N MET A 110 12.46 3.53 2.81
CA MET A 110 13.40 2.93 3.77
C MET A 110 12.91 1.58 4.27
N ALA A 111 11.61 1.48 4.57
CA ALA A 111 11.01 0.21 5.01
C ALA A 111 11.05 -0.85 3.89
N LEU A 112 10.86 -0.44 2.63
CA LEU A 112 11.01 -1.34 1.48
C LEU A 112 12.44 -1.86 1.37
N LYS A 113 13.42 -1.01 1.54
CA LYS A 113 14.83 -1.43 1.52
C LYS A 113 15.10 -2.46 2.61
N SER A 114 14.55 -2.26 3.81
CA SER A 114 14.69 -3.22 4.90
C SER A 114 13.99 -4.54 4.59
N SER A 115 12.76 -4.47 4.07
CA SER A 115 11.96 -5.64 3.75
C SER A 115 12.61 -6.52 2.69
N LEU A 116 13.21 -5.88 1.67
CA LEU A 116 13.77 -6.57 0.51
C LEU A 116 15.31 -6.71 0.59
N ALA A 117 15.92 -6.30 1.69
CA ALA A 117 17.36 -6.32 1.87
C ALA A 117 18.12 -5.53 0.79
N LEU A 118 17.57 -4.38 0.39
CA LEU A 118 18.21 -3.49 -0.57
C LEU A 118 19.11 -2.48 0.16
N LYS A 119 20.14 -2.05 -0.53
CA LYS A 119 21.07 -1.06 0.01
C LYS A 119 20.67 0.36 -0.33
#